data_a1a185ee4da58f99af4d60674bd32b1f
#
_entry.id   a1a185ee4da58f99af4d60674bd32b1f
#
_cell.length_a   1.000
_cell.length_b   1.000
_cell.length_c   1.000
_cell.angle_alpha   90.00
_cell.angle_beta   90.00
_cell.angle_gamma   90.00
#
_symmetry.space_group_name_H-M   'P 1'
#
loop_
_entity.id
_entity.type
_entity.pdbx_description
1 polymer ?
#
loop_
_entity_poly.entity_id
_entity_poly.type
_entity_poly.pdbx_seq_one_letter_code
_entity_poly.pdbx_strand_id
1 'polypeptide(L)'
;HKKTGLVDLLPSDKNDLTFVIDTTSHEPKTDQVDLLRDEILKTKNQELPGLIIGIGGGSTMDISKAVSIMLTNEGSSRLYQGWDLVKKPPITKMGIPTLSGAGTEASRTTVLSATDKKYGINSDQSMFNIVMMDPDLLENVPDDQKFFTGMDCYIHGVEASEGSYINTFGSAYAKQSLELCTKVFLKEGGTNDDLMVASYLGGASVTNSEAGVVHAMSYG
;
A
#
# COMPACT_ATOMS: atom_id res chain seq x y z
N HIS A 1 -0.18 1.35 16.17
CA HIS A 1 -1.36 2.23 16.22
C HIS A 1 -2.13 2.13 17.54
N LYS A 2 -2.29 0.94 18.14
CA LYS A 2 -2.82 0.86 19.52
C LYS A 2 -1.97 1.65 20.54
N LYS A 3 -0.65 1.69 20.36
CA LYS A 3 0.27 2.44 21.24
C LYS A 3 0.25 3.96 20.98
N THR A 4 -0.15 4.41 19.80
CA THR A 4 -0.18 5.83 19.43
C THR A 4 -1.53 6.49 19.69
N GLY A 5 -2.56 5.73 20.11
CA GLY A 5 -3.92 6.24 20.29
C GLY A 5 -4.62 6.68 19.00
N LEU A 6 -4.02 6.44 17.84
CA LEU A 6 -4.57 6.88 16.53
C LEU A 6 -5.97 6.32 16.28
N VAL A 7 -6.23 5.08 16.71
CA VAL A 7 -7.55 4.44 16.54
C VAL A 7 -8.62 5.20 17.34
N ASP A 8 -8.26 5.75 18.51
CA ASP A 8 -9.19 6.46 19.39
C ASP A 8 -9.55 7.87 18.86
N LEU A 9 -8.77 8.37 17.90
CA LEU A 9 -9.01 9.67 17.24
C LEU A 9 -9.95 9.56 16.05
N LEU A 10 -10.21 8.34 15.57
CA LEU A 10 -11.08 8.16 14.41
C LEU A 10 -12.54 8.40 14.81
N PRO A 11 -13.28 9.22 14.05
CA PRO A 11 -14.72 9.31 14.23
C PRO A 11 -15.32 7.92 13.97
N SER A 12 -16.12 7.44 14.88
CA SER A 12 -16.79 6.15 14.74
C SER A 12 -18.29 6.30 14.92
N ASP A 13 -19.05 5.72 14.02
CA ASP A 13 -20.49 5.51 14.17
C ASP A 13 -20.74 4.06 14.64
N LYS A 14 -21.91 3.81 15.22
CA LYS A 14 -22.35 2.47 15.65
C LYS A 14 -22.38 1.43 14.51
N ASN A 15 -22.38 1.89 13.28
CA ASN A 15 -22.37 1.06 12.09
C ASN A 15 -20.96 0.81 11.53
N ASP A 16 -19.93 1.48 12.06
CA ASP A 16 -18.56 1.29 11.60
C ASP A 16 -17.96 0.01 12.18
N LEU A 17 -17.14 -0.66 11.37
CA LEU A 17 -16.37 -1.83 11.79
C LEU A 17 -14.89 -1.45 11.78
N THR A 18 -14.22 -1.68 12.90
CA THR A 18 -12.78 -1.48 13.02
C THR A 18 -12.05 -2.80 13.22
N PHE A 19 -11.15 -3.13 12.32
CA PHE A 19 -10.27 -4.29 12.42
C PHE A 19 -8.84 -3.83 12.71
N VAL A 20 -8.25 -4.37 13.76
CA VAL A 20 -6.84 -4.14 14.07
C VAL A 20 -6.04 -5.35 13.61
N ILE A 21 -5.23 -5.16 12.57
CA ILE A 21 -4.45 -6.23 11.94
C ILE A 21 -3.00 -6.10 12.40
N ASP A 22 -2.48 -7.14 13.02
CA ASP A 22 -1.05 -7.23 13.33
C ASP A 22 -0.31 -7.79 12.11
N THR A 23 0.39 -6.91 11.42
CA THR A 23 1.24 -7.25 10.26
C THR A 23 2.72 -7.18 10.59
N THR A 24 3.08 -7.01 11.87
CA THR A 24 4.49 -6.84 12.28
C THR A 24 5.30 -8.12 12.15
N SER A 25 4.65 -9.28 12.26
CA SER A 25 5.31 -10.60 12.23
C SER A 25 5.09 -11.37 10.92
N HIS A 26 4.16 -10.94 10.08
CA HIS A 26 3.78 -11.67 8.88
C HIS A 26 3.41 -10.73 7.74
N GLU A 27 3.77 -11.11 6.54
CA GLU A 27 3.30 -10.46 5.32
C GLU A 27 1.77 -10.64 5.13
N PRO A 28 1.11 -9.72 4.40
CA PRO A 28 -0.32 -9.85 4.10
C PRO A 28 -0.58 -11.15 3.33
N LYS A 29 -1.58 -11.92 3.77
CA LYS A 29 -1.93 -13.22 3.17
C LYS A 29 -3.28 -13.18 2.47
N THR A 30 -3.41 -13.95 1.42
CA THR A 30 -4.69 -14.15 0.71
C THR A 30 -5.78 -14.66 1.65
N ASP A 31 -5.47 -15.64 2.50
CA ASP A 31 -6.44 -16.19 3.46
C ASP A 31 -6.91 -15.14 4.47
N GLN A 32 -6.03 -14.24 4.90
CA GLN A 32 -6.39 -13.15 5.82
C GLN A 32 -7.37 -12.17 5.16
N VAL A 33 -7.16 -11.86 3.88
CA VAL A 33 -8.08 -11.01 3.10
C VAL A 33 -9.46 -11.66 2.98
N ASP A 34 -9.48 -12.96 2.64
CA ASP A 34 -10.72 -13.71 2.46
C ASP A 34 -11.50 -13.82 3.78
N LEU A 35 -10.82 -14.08 4.90
CA LEU A 35 -11.43 -14.09 6.23
C LEU A 35 -12.02 -12.74 6.63
N LEU A 36 -11.29 -11.64 6.39
CA LEU A 36 -11.79 -10.28 6.69
C LEU A 36 -13.02 -9.94 5.86
N ARG A 37 -13.01 -10.25 4.55
CA ARG A 37 -14.19 -10.09 3.71
C ARG A 37 -15.39 -10.83 4.28
N ASP A 38 -15.22 -12.10 4.63
CA ASP A 38 -16.31 -12.95 5.14
C ASP A 38 -16.85 -12.43 6.48
N GLU A 39 -15.98 -11.94 7.36
CA GLU A 39 -16.35 -11.32 8.62
C GLU A 39 -17.15 -10.03 8.42
N ILE A 40 -16.71 -9.16 7.49
CA ILE A 40 -17.43 -7.93 7.15
C ILE A 40 -18.82 -8.26 6.62
N LEU A 41 -18.93 -9.16 5.65
CA LEU A 41 -20.21 -9.55 5.06
C LEU A 41 -21.16 -10.19 6.09
N LYS A 42 -20.63 -11.04 6.96
CA LYS A 42 -21.42 -11.65 8.05
C LYS A 42 -21.92 -10.60 9.04
N THR A 43 -21.07 -9.68 9.48
CA THR A 43 -21.42 -8.65 10.47
C THR A 43 -22.41 -7.64 9.90
N LYS A 44 -22.32 -7.34 8.63
CA LYS A 44 -23.20 -6.40 7.91
C LYS A 44 -24.43 -7.08 7.26
N ASN A 45 -24.74 -8.33 7.58
CA ASN A 45 -25.85 -9.07 6.98
C ASN A 45 -25.84 -9.03 5.43
N GLN A 46 -24.66 -9.16 4.83
CA GLN A 46 -24.40 -9.06 3.39
C GLN A 46 -24.54 -7.64 2.79
N GLU A 47 -24.77 -6.62 3.60
CA GLU A 47 -24.71 -5.23 3.11
C GLU A 47 -23.25 -4.81 2.88
N LEU A 48 -23.00 -4.20 1.74
CA LEU A 48 -21.67 -3.71 1.40
C LEU A 48 -21.38 -2.39 2.12
N PRO A 49 -20.16 -2.19 2.65
CA PRO A 49 -19.77 -0.90 3.21
C PRO A 49 -19.64 0.16 2.10
N GLY A 50 -19.90 1.42 2.43
CA GLY A 50 -19.73 2.53 1.48
C GLY A 50 -18.27 2.93 1.28
N LEU A 51 -17.40 2.64 2.25
CA LEU A 51 -15.99 3.05 2.25
C LEU A 51 -15.15 2.03 3.04
N ILE A 52 -13.95 1.75 2.54
CA ILE A 52 -12.89 1.04 3.26
C ILE A 52 -11.77 2.04 3.54
N ILE A 53 -11.35 2.16 4.80
CA ILE A 53 -10.23 3.02 5.18
C ILE A 53 -9.07 2.13 5.66
N GLY A 54 -7.93 2.20 4.98
CA GLY A 54 -6.68 1.56 5.38
C GLY A 54 -5.76 2.57 6.08
N ILE A 55 -5.44 2.33 7.37
CA ILE A 55 -4.55 3.19 8.14
C ILE A 55 -3.37 2.36 8.61
N GLY A 56 -2.18 2.59 8.06
CA GLY A 56 -1.01 1.79 8.39
C GLY A 56 0.13 1.89 7.39
N GLY A 57 1.07 0.98 7.50
CA GLY A 57 2.15 0.78 6.51
C GLY A 57 1.67 -0.01 5.30
N GLY A 58 2.59 -0.33 4.38
CA GLY A 58 2.31 -1.02 3.11
C GLY A 58 1.43 -2.25 3.24
N SER A 59 1.70 -3.13 4.21
CA SER A 59 0.90 -4.34 4.44
C SER A 59 -0.57 -4.06 4.77
N THR A 60 -0.84 -3.05 5.60
CA THR A 60 -2.23 -2.65 5.93
C THR A 60 -2.92 -2.04 4.73
N MET A 61 -2.18 -1.23 3.96
CA MET A 61 -2.66 -0.65 2.71
C MET A 61 -3.04 -1.74 1.70
N ASP A 62 -2.18 -2.74 1.52
CA ASP A 62 -2.43 -3.87 0.63
C ASP A 62 -3.66 -4.69 1.06
N ILE A 63 -3.79 -4.99 2.35
CA ILE A 63 -4.98 -5.69 2.86
C ILE A 63 -6.24 -4.87 2.59
N SER A 64 -6.24 -3.57 2.84
CA SER A 64 -7.42 -2.73 2.62
C SER A 64 -7.82 -2.64 1.15
N LYS A 65 -6.86 -2.55 0.23
CA LYS A 65 -7.09 -2.64 -1.21
C LYS A 65 -7.71 -3.97 -1.60
N ALA A 66 -7.11 -5.07 -1.15
CA ALA A 66 -7.58 -6.42 -1.47
C ALA A 66 -8.98 -6.68 -0.90
N VAL A 67 -9.25 -6.31 0.35
CA VAL A 67 -10.59 -6.44 0.96
C VAL A 67 -11.63 -5.65 0.17
N SER A 68 -11.31 -4.40 -0.22
CA SER A 68 -12.17 -3.58 -1.06
C SER A 68 -12.57 -4.28 -2.37
N ILE A 69 -11.59 -4.95 -3.02
CA ILE A 69 -11.81 -5.75 -4.24
C ILE A 69 -12.69 -6.96 -3.92
N MET A 70 -12.35 -7.71 -2.89
CA MET A 70 -13.01 -8.99 -2.58
C MET A 70 -14.43 -8.85 -2.04
N LEU A 71 -14.85 -7.69 -1.58
CA LEU A 71 -16.23 -7.41 -1.19
C LEU A 71 -17.20 -7.39 -2.39
N THR A 72 -16.70 -7.18 -3.59
CA THR A 72 -17.51 -7.11 -4.83
C THR A 72 -17.20 -8.23 -5.82
N ASN A 73 -16.05 -8.91 -5.64
CA ASN A 73 -15.58 -9.96 -6.54
C ASN A 73 -15.59 -11.32 -5.82
N GLU A 74 -16.08 -12.34 -6.51
CA GLU A 74 -16.34 -13.67 -5.93
C GLU A 74 -15.08 -14.55 -5.86
N GLY A 75 -15.09 -15.51 -4.96
CA GLY A 75 -14.02 -16.47 -4.80
C GLY A 75 -12.93 -16.04 -3.83
N SER A 76 -11.75 -16.62 -3.93
CA SER A 76 -10.58 -16.27 -3.12
C SER A 76 -9.78 -15.16 -3.77
N SER A 77 -9.18 -14.29 -2.96
CA SER A 77 -8.25 -13.24 -3.40
C SER A 77 -7.06 -13.78 -4.20
N ARG A 78 -6.68 -15.04 -3.95
CA ARG A 78 -5.65 -15.75 -4.72
C ARG A 78 -5.96 -15.82 -6.23
N LEU A 79 -7.23 -15.89 -6.62
CA LEU A 79 -7.65 -15.98 -8.02
C LEU A 79 -7.41 -14.68 -8.80
N TYR A 80 -7.20 -13.59 -8.08
CA TYR A 80 -6.98 -12.25 -8.64
C TYR A 80 -5.50 -11.86 -8.68
N GLN A 81 -4.60 -12.70 -8.15
CA GLN A 81 -3.16 -12.49 -8.26
C GLN A 81 -2.72 -12.65 -9.72
N GLY A 82 -2.32 -11.56 -10.34
CA GLY A 82 -1.99 -11.47 -11.76
C GLY A 82 -2.30 -10.07 -12.29
N TRP A 83 -2.42 -9.95 -13.60
CA TRP A 83 -2.64 -8.70 -14.30
C TRP A 83 -4.09 -8.57 -14.74
N ASP A 84 -4.75 -7.49 -14.31
CA ASP A 84 -6.09 -7.05 -14.74
C ASP A 84 -7.20 -8.13 -14.62
N LEU A 85 -7.10 -8.95 -13.57
CA LEU A 85 -8.06 -10.03 -13.28
C LEU A 85 -9.29 -9.54 -12.50
N VAL A 86 -9.28 -8.34 -11.94
CA VAL A 86 -10.41 -7.75 -11.20
C VAL A 86 -11.53 -7.40 -12.19
N LYS A 87 -12.73 -7.95 -11.98
CA LYS A 87 -13.83 -7.88 -12.93
C LYS A 87 -14.90 -6.86 -12.56
N LYS A 88 -15.16 -6.71 -11.27
CA LYS A 88 -16.20 -5.81 -10.76
C LYS A 88 -15.55 -4.62 -10.04
N PRO A 89 -16.10 -3.40 -10.15
CA PRO A 89 -15.61 -2.27 -9.42
C PRO A 89 -15.54 -2.56 -7.91
N PRO A 90 -14.44 -2.23 -7.23
CA PRO A 90 -14.30 -2.43 -5.79
C PRO A 90 -15.11 -1.41 -5.00
N ILE A 91 -15.21 -1.63 -3.70
CA ILE A 91 -15.71 -0.59 -2.77
C ILE A 91 -14.76 0.61 -2.80
N THR A 92 -15.30 1.82 -2.69
CA THR A 92 -14.49 3.04 -2.53
C THR A 92 -13.52 2.86 -1.36
N LYS A 93 -12.27 3.25 -1.57
CA LYS A 93 -11.22 3.06 -0.56
C LYS A 93 -10.36 4.30 -0.37
N MET A 94 -10.00 4.53 0.89
CA MET A 94 -9.11 5.60 1.33
C MET A 94 -7.89 5.03 2.01
N GLY A 95 -6.72 5.54 1.68
CA GLY A 95 -5.45 5.16 2.28
C GLY A 95 -4.89 6.29 3.13
N ILE A 96 -4.41 5.93 4.34
CA ILE A 96 -3.70 6.84 5.26
C ILE A 96 -2.39 6.13 5.64
N PRO A 97 -1.29 6.40 4.91
CA PRO A 97 -0.01 5.77 5.20
C PRO A 97 0.59 6.30 6.50
N THR A 98 1.10 5.40 7.34
CA THR A 98 1.82 5.71 8.59
C THR A 98 3.26 5.23 8.56
N LEU A 99 3.71 4.75 7.42
CA LEU A 99 5.09 4.47 7.02
C LEU A 99 5.24 4.92 5.58
N SER A 100 6.43 5.37 5.22
CA SER A 100 6.74 5.82 3.87
C SER A 100 7.88 5.00 3.28
N GLY A 101 7.69 4.55 2.03
CA GLY A 101 8.67 3.74 1.31
C GLY A 101 8.05 2.82 0.26
N ALA A 102 7.12 1.96 0.65
CA ALA A 102 6.50 1.00 -0.26
C ALA A 102 5.68 1.62 -1.40
N GLY A 103 5.24 2.88 -1.27
CA GLY A 103 4.47 3.57 -2.29
C GLY A 103 3.13 2.91 -2.64
N THR A 104 2.66 2.00 -1.78
CA THR A 104 1.41 1.25 -1.96
C THR A 104 0.20 2.18 -2.10
N GLU A 105 0.25 3.34 -1.49
CA GLU A 105 -0.78 4.38 -1.56
C GLU A 105 -0.97 4.94 -2.97
N ALA A 106 0.07 4.90 -3.81
CA ALA A 106 0.05 5.40 -5.18
C ALA A 106 0.15 4.29 -6.24
N SER A 107 0.31 3.02 -5.83
CA SER A 107 0.50 1.93 -6.78
C SER A 107 -0.79 1.23 -7.17
N ARG A 108 -0.81 0.64 -8.37
CA ARG A 108 -1.87 -0.24 -8.85
C ARG A 108 -1.72 -1.70 -8.38
N THR A 109 -0.68 -1.98 -7.60
CA THR A 109 -0.34 -3.31 -7.13
C THR A 109 -0.75 -3.49 -5.67
N THR A 110 -1.25 -4.67 -5.36
CA THR A 110 -1.54 -5.14 -3.99
C THR A 110 -0.82 -6.46 -3.81
N VAL A 111 0.22 -6.48 -2.97
CA VAL A 111 1.08 -7.66 -2.81
C VAL A 111 0.57 -8.54 -1.68
N LEU A 112 0.31 -9.80 -1.99
CA LEU A 112 -0.20 -10.79 -1.04
C LEU A 112 0.60 -12.09 -1.14
N SER A 113 0.90 -12.69 0.01
CA SER A 113 1.49 -14.02 0.07
C SER A 113 0.38 -15.09 0.04
N ALA A 114 0.52 -16.05 -0.85
CA ALA A 114 -0.24 -17.29 -0.85
C ALA A 114 0.66 -18.42 -0.32
N THR A 115 0.13 -19.64 -0.22
CA THR A 115 0.87 -20.79 0.33
C THR A 115 2.14 -21.11 -0.46
N ASP A 116 2.15 -20.85 -1.75
CA ASP A 116 3.17 -21.26 -2.71
C ASP A 116 3.89 -20.09 -3.39
N LYS A 117 3.41 -18.87 -3.22
CA LYS A 117 3.99 -17.69 -3.88
C LYS A 117 3.61 -16.38 -3.19
N LYS A 118 4.46 -15.38 -3.36
CA LYS A 118 4.16 -13.98 -3.13
C LYS A 118 3.93 -13.31 -4.47
N TYR A 119 2.73 -12.74 -4.68
CA TYR A 119 2.39 -12.16 -5.97
C TYR A 119 1.37 -11.02 -5.85
N GLY A 120 1.39 -10.09 -6.80
CA GLY A 120 0.50 -8.92 -6.79
C GLY A 120 -0.86 -9.18 -7.45
N ILE A 121 -1.88 -8.53 -6.92
CA ILE A 121 -3.08 -8.20 -7.68
C ILE A 121 -2.76 -6.88 -8.39
N ASN A 122 -2.52 -6.93 -9.69
CA ASN A 122 -2.15 -5.76 -10.49
C ASN A 122 -3.37 -5.29 -11.29
N SER A 123 -3.94 -4.19 -10.88
CA SER A 123 -5.14 -3.64 -11.52
C SER A 123 -5.30 -2.17 -11.18
N ASP A 124 -5.75 -1.34 -12.12
CA ASP A 124 -6.10 0.05 -11.85
C ASP A 124 -7.21 0.15 -10.79
N GLN A 125 -8.03 -0.87 -10.66
CA GLN A 125 -9.04 -0.98 -9.61
C GLN A 125 -8.44 -1.20 -8.20
N SER A 126 -7.16 -1.55 -8.08
CA SER A 126 -6.47 -1.63 -6.79
C SER A 126 -6.10 -0.25 -6.22
N MET A 127 -6.00 0.78 -7.05
CA MET A 127 -5.61 2.12 -6.60
C MET A 127 -6.61 2.68 -5.58
N PHE A 128 -6.11 3.43 -4.60
CA PHE A 128 -6.98 4.18 -3.69
C PHE A 128 -7.70 5.30 -4.43
N ASN A 129 -8.95 5.52 -4.07
CA ASN A 129 -9.74 6.65 -4.59
C ASN A 129 -9.34 7.96 -3.91
N ILE A 130 -8.93 7.86 -2.63
CA ILE A 130 -8.50 8.99 -1.80
C ILE A 130 -7.24 8.55 -1.06
N VAL A 131 -6.23 9.42 -1.03
CA VAL A 131 -5.04 9.24 -0.18
C VAL A 131 -4.90 10.48 0.70
N MET A 132 -4.81 10.26 2.02
CA MET A 132 -4.51 11.30 2.98
C MET A 132 -3.11 11.10 3.52
N MET A 133 -2.22 12.03 3.23
CA MET A 133 -0.82 12.01 3.65
C MET A 133 -0.63 13.05 4.77
N ASP A 134 -0.22 12.56 5.93
CA ASP A 134 0.05 13.39 7.11
C ASP A 134 1.46 13.04 7.64
N PRO A 135 2.45 13.91 7.45
CA PRO A 135 3.83 13.64 7.84
C PRO A 135 4.02 13.50 9.36
N ASP A 136 3.11 14.01 10.17
CA ASP A 136 3.15 13.85 11.63
C ASP A 136 2.99 12.38 12.04
N LEU A 137 2.34 11.55 11.21
CA LEU A 137 2.23 10.12 11.43
C LEU A 137 3.57 9.38 11.35
N LEU A 138 4.62 10.00 10.82
CA LEU A 138 5.98 9.45 10.74
C LEU A 138 6.86 9.86 11.93
N GLU A 139 6.43 10.76 12.81
CA GLU A 139 7.29 11.28 13.90
C GLU A 139 7.85 10.19 14.80
N ASN A 140 7.01 9.22 15.16
CA ASN A 140 7.36 8.16 16.12
C ASN A 140 7.79 6.84 15.43
N VAL A 141 8.06 6.86 14.14
CA VAL A 141 8.60 5.69 13.43
C VAL A 141 10.09 5.56 13.80
N PRO A 142 10.55 4.38 14.26
CA PRO A 142 11.97 4.16 14.56
C PRO A 142 12.86 4.47 13.34
N ASP A 143 14.03 5.05 13.58
CA ASP A 143 14.95 5.48 12.50
C ASP A 143 15.35 4.33 11.58
N ASP A 144 15.64 3.14 12.14
CA ASP A 144 15.92 1.94 11.33
C ASP A 144 14.77 1.59 10.42
N GLN A 145 13.53 1.68 10.91
CA GLN A 145 12.35 1.40 10.09
C GLN A 145 12.15 2.46 9.00
N LYS A 146 12.37 3.74 9.32
CA LYS A 146 12.35 4.81 8.32
C LYS A 146 13.40 4.57 7.23
N PHE A 147 14.60 4.15 7.63
CA PHE A 147 15.67 3.85 6.69
C PHE A 147 15.32 2.68 5.78
N PHE A 148 14.88 1.54 6.34
CA PHE A 148 14.56 0.36 5.52
C PHE A 148 13.40 0.62 4.55
N THR A 149 12.33 1.26 5.02
CA THR A 149 11.20 1.58 4.13
C THR A 149 11.57 2.67 3.12
N GLY A 150 12.38 3.65 3.50
CA GLY A 150 12.86 4.67 2.59
C GLY A 150 13.84 4.13 1.53
N MET A 151 14.61 3.10 1.85
CA MET A 151 15.45 2.40 0.86
C MET A 151 14.59 1.67 -0.17
N ASP A 152 13.44 1.12 0.21
CA ASP A 152 12.46 0.56 -0.73
C ASP A 152 12.00 1.63 -1.74
N CYS A 153 11.65 2.81 -1.26
CA CYS A 153 11.32 3.96 -2.09
C CYS A 153 12.46 4.36 -3.04
N TYR A 154 13.71 4.38 -2.55
CA TYR A 154 14.88 4.68 -3.38
C TYR A 154 15.05 3.65 -4.49
N ILE A 155 14.90 2.36 -4.17
CA ILE A 155 14.97 1.26 -5.14
C ILE A 155 13.87 1.38 -6.18
N HIS A 156 12.64 1.71 -5.80
CA HIS A 156 11.54 2.00 -6.74
C HIS A 156 11.96 3.06 -7.76
N GLY A 157 12.54 4.17 -7.30
CA GLY A 157 13.01 5.25 -8.19
C GLY A 157 14.12 4.80 -9.13
N VAL A 158 15.11 4.02 -8.64
CA VAL A 158 16.20 3.49 -9.45
C VAL A 158 15.66 2.51 -10.51
N GLU A 159 14.89 1.50 -10.10
CA GLU A 159 14.36 0.51 -11.03
C GLU A 159 13.43 1.12 -12.08
N ALA A 160 12.58 2.07 -11.67
CA ALA A 160 11.73 2.78 -12.60
C ALA A 160 12.55 3.62 -13.62
N SER A 161 13.67 4.21 -13.19
CA SER A 161 14.54 5.01 -14.09
C SER A 161 15.26 4.15 -15.13
N GLU A 162 15.57 2.91 -14.80
CA GLU A 162 16.27 1.94 -15.68
C GLU A 162 15.31 1.00 -16.42
N GLY A 163 14.02 1.07 -16.13
CA GLY A 163 13.01 0.18 -16.67
C GLY A 163 12.80 0.33 -18.18
N SER A 164 12.65 -0.78 -18.89
CA SER A 164 12.42 -0.80 -20.34
C SER A 164 11.06 -0.25 -20.77
N TYR A 165 10.09 -0.21 -19.85
CA TYR A 165 8.70 0.19 -20.11
C TYR A 165 8.34 1.56 -19.54
N ILE A 166 9.32 2.31 -19.06
CA ILE A 166 9.07 3.62 -18.44
C ILE A 166 8.53 4.62 -19.47
N ASN A 167 7.52 5.36 -19.07
CA ASN A 167 7.03 6.50 -19.81
C ASN A 167 7.56 7.82 -19.21
N THR A 168 7.29 8.95 -19.87
CA THR A 168 7.76 10.27 -19.44
C THR A 168 7.25 10.67 -18.05
N PHE A 169 6.03 10.28 -17.67
CA PHE A 169 5.48 10.56 -16.34
C PHE A 169 6.21 9.73 -15.26
N GLY A 170 6.37 8.43 -15.50
CA GLY A 170 7.12 7.55 -14.60
C GLY A 170 8.54 8.04 -14.39
N SER A 171 9.23 8.48 -15.46
CA SER A 171 10.57 9.05 -15.39
C SER A 171 10.63 10.33 -14.53
N ALA A 172 9.66 11.22 -14.67
CA ALA A 172 9.57 12.44 -13.87
C ALA A 172 9.35 12.12 -12.38
N TYR A 173 8.45 11.17 -12.09
CA TYR A 173 8.17 10.72 -10.72
C TYR A 173 9.40 10.04 -10.09
N ALA A 174 10.05 9.13 -10.81
CA ALA A 174 11.26 8.45 -10.36
C ALA A 174 12.37 9.44 -10.01
N LYS A 175 12.64 10.39 -10.90
CA LYS A 175 13.66 11.43 -10.67
C LYS A 175 13.37 12.23 -9.40
N GLN A 176 12.15 12.73 -9.23
CA GLN A 176 11.79 13.53 -8.07
C GLN A 176 11.81 12.71 -6.78
N SER A 177 11.36 11.45 -6.82
CA SER A 177 11.45 10.51 -5.70
C SER A 177 12.90 10.31 -5.26
N LEU A 178 13.82 10.04 -6.19
CA LEU A 178 15.26 9.87 -5.92
C LEU A 178 15.91 11.14 -5.33
N GLU A 179 15.56 12.31 -5.83
CA GLU A 179 16.04 13.60 -5.29
C GLU A 179 15.61 13.79 -3.82
N LEU A 180 14.35 13.50 -3.49
CA LEU A 180 13.83 13.60 -2.14
C LEU A 180 14.42 12.53 -1.21
N CYS A 181 14.52 11.28 -1.63
CA CYS A 181 15.20 10.23 -0.87
C CYS A 181 16.68 10.61 -0.59
N THR A 182 17.39 11.11 -1.58
CA THR A 182 18.76 11.58 -1.43
C THR A 182 18.87 12.72 -0.41
N LYS A 183 17.92 13.65 -0.43
CA LYS A 183 17.83 14.74 0.55
C LYS A 183 17.63 14.20 1.96
N VAL A 184 16.72 13.25 2.15
CA VAL A 184 16.38 12.68 3.46
C VAL A 184 17.54 11.86 4.06
N PHE A 185 18.19 11.02 3.26
CA PHE A 185 19.13 10.01 3.78
C PHE A 185 20.61 10.37 3.62
N LEU A 186 20.96 11.22 2.66
CA LEU A 186 22.36 11.51 2.34
C LEU A 186 22.73 12.99 2.48
N LYS A 187 21.75 13.88 2.65
CA LYS A 187 21.96 15.32 2.79
C LYS A 187 21.28 15.82 4.05
N GLU A 188 21.78 16.92 4.57
CA GLU A 188 21.13 17.58 5.68
C GLU A 188 19.84 18.28 5.25
N GLY A 189 18.85 18.33 6.12
CA GLY A 189 17.61 19.09 5.96
C GLY A 189 16.46 18.35 5.30
N GLY A 190 16.53 17.02 5.16
CA GLY A 190 15.37 16.21 4.76
C GLY A 190 14.34 16.09 5.89
N THR A 191 13.05 16.04 5.53
CA THR A 191 11.92 16.01 6.45
C THR A 191 11.05 14.77 6.26
N ASN A 192 10.13 14.50 7.20
CA ASN A 192 9.11 13.46 7.05
C ASN A 192 8.18 13.75 5.86
N ASP A 193 7.90 15.02 5.58
CA ASP A 193 7.13 15.45 4.41
C ASP A 193 7.86 15.04 3.10
N ASP A 194 9.15 15.34 3.00
CA ASP A 194 9.97 14.91 1.86
C ASP A 194 9.93 13.39 1.65
N LEU A 195 10.03 12.60 2.74
CA LEU A 195 9.99 11.14 2.69
C LEU A 195 8.62 10.61 2.25
N MET A 196 7.53 11.21 2.75
CA MET A 196 6.18 10.82 2.41
C MET A 196 5.86 11.10 0.94
N VAL A 197 6.27 12.27 0.44
CA VAL A 197 6.14 12.62 -0.98
C VAL A 197 7.02 11.71 -1.85
N ALA A 198 8.26 11.41 -1.42
CA ALA A 198 9.13 10.48 -2.13
C ALA A 198 8.50 9.10 -2.28
N SER A 199 7.90 8.56 -1.21
CA SER A 199 7.19 7.27 -1.21
C SER A 199 6.05 7.24 -2.23
N TYR A 200 5.20 8.25 -2.20
CA TYR A 200 4.10 8.40 -3.15
C TYR A 200 4.59 8.43 -4.61
N LEU A 201 5.61 9.25 -4.88
CA LEU A 201 6.18 9.37 -6.23
C LEU A 201 6.89 8.09 -6.68
N GLY A 202 7.56 7.38 -5.76
CA GLY A 202 8.15 6.06 -6.02
C GLY A 202 7.09 5.05 -6.44
N GLY A 203 5.99 4.94 -5.68
CA GLY A 203 4.85 4.09 -6.04
C GLY A 203 4.20 4.45 -7.38
N ALA A 204 4.04 5.75 -7.64
CA ALA A 204 3.53 6.24 -8.92
C ALA A 204 4.50 5.93 -10.08
N SER A 205 5.81 5.98 -9.85
CA SER A 205 6.81 5.66 -10.87
C SER A 205 6.75 4.20 -11.30
N VAL A 206 6.73 3.25 -10.35
CA VAL A 206 6.63 1.81 -10.68
C VAL A 206 5.26 1.43 -11.25
N THR A 207 4.21 2.17 -10.94
CA THR A 207 2.92 2.02 -11.62
C THR A 207 3.01 2.31 -13.12
N ASN A 208 3.96 3.16 -13.52
CA ASN A 208 4.20 3.57 -14.91
C ASN A 208 5.38 2.85 -15.59
N SER A 209 6.10 1.97 -14.89
CA SER A 209 7.30 1.31 -15.42
C SER A 209 7.43 -0.17 -15.09
N GLU A 210 6.72 -0.66 -14.09
CA GLU A 210 6.91 -1.95 -13.42
C GLU A 210 8.12 -1.98 -12.45
N ALA A 211 8.09 -2.95 -11.52
CA ALA A 211 9.21 -3.23 -10.62
C ALA A 211 10.29 -4.05 -11.35
N GLY A 212 11.53 -3.83 -10.97
CA GLY A 212 12.67 -4.46 -11.64
C GLY A 212 13.23 -5.70 -10.93
N VAL A 213 14.52 -5.95 -11.16
CA VAL A 213 15.22 -7.17 -10.73
C VAL A 213 15.34 -7.26 -9.21
N VAL A 214 15.56 -6.15 -8.51
CA VAL A 214 15.74 -6.16 -7.04
C VAL A 214 14.46 -6.63 -6.36
N HIS A 215 13.30 -6.12 -6.79
CA HIS A 215 12.00 -6.58 -6.28
C HIS A 215 11.75 -8.05 -6.62
N ALA A 216 12.07 -8.49 -7.85
CA ALA A 216 11.93 -9.89 -8.23
C ALA A 216 12.77 -10.82 -7.34
N MET A 217 13.99 -10.41 -6.98
CA MET A 217 14.88 -11.17 -6.07
C MET A 217 14.37 -11.18 -4.62
N SER A 218 13.65 -10.15 -4.19
CA SER A 218 13.12 -10.06 -2.82
C SER A 218 11.93 -11.00 -2.56
N TYR A 219 11.34 -11.58 -3.62
CA TYR A 219 10.19 -12.49 -3.53
C TYR A 219 10.58 -13.98 -3.48
N GLY A 220 11.88 -14.28 -3.60
CA GLY A 220 12.43 -15.64 -3.61
C GLY A 220 12.65 -16.26 -2.24
#